data_2b168bcde246a40d0ee3f68b8ddb765f
#
_entry.id   2b168bcde246a40d0ee3f68b8ddb765f
#
_cell.length_a   1.000
_cell.length_b   1.000
_cell.length_c   1.000
_cell.angle_alpha   90.00
_cell.angle_beta   90.00
_cell.angle_gamma   90.00
#
_symmetry.space_group_name_H-M   'P 1'
#
loop_
_entity.id
_entity.type
_entity.pdbx_description
1 polymer ?
#
loop_
_entity_poly.entity_id
_entity_poly.type
_entity_poly.pdbx_seq_one_letter_code
_entity_poly.pdbx_strand_id
1 'polypeptide(L)'
;MDQEKLRTILQIGETIAVEFKRCSNRIENDVYQSVCSFLNRFGGDIYLGVEDDGTVCGVPENAAGDMVKNFIKIISNPNMFTPTIYLSPEIIKYEGKTIIHIHIPVSAEVHSFKKEVYDRVDDADVKVTATAQLAMMYIRKQNRFTEKQIYPYISLEDFRLDLLPRIRKMATNNIEGLHSWESMSDEELLRSAGLYR
;
A
#
# COMPACT_ATOMS: atom_id res chain seq x y z
N MET A 1 -14.18 2.31 15.30
CA MET A 1 -14.32 3.24 14.13
C MET A 1 -15.47 4.21 14.36
N ASP A 2 -15.32 5.48 13.96
CA ASP A 2 -16.40 6.49 14.01
C ASP A 2 -17.47 6.19 12.94
N GLN A 3 -18.75 6.27 13.31
CA GLN A 3 -19.89 5.96 12.42
C GLN A 3 -20.01 6.96 11.27
N GLU A 4 -19.68 8.23 11.49
CA GLU A 4 -19.71 9.27 10.45
C GLU A 4 -18.63 9.02 9.40
N LYS A 5 -17.43 8.61 9.83
CA LYS A 5 -16.35 8.21 8.93
C LYS A 5 -16.75 6.98 8.10
N LEU A 6 -17.36 5.98 8.73
CA LEU A 6 -17.83 4.78 8.01
C LEU A 6 -18.88 5.15 6.96
N ARG A 7 -19.85 6.01 7.32
CA ARG A 7 -20.87 6.48 6.37
C ARG A 7 -20.26 7.17 5.16
N THR A 8 -19.25 7.99 5.37
CA THR A 8 -18.54 8.67 4.28
C THR A 8 -17.85 7.66 3.37
N ILE A 9 -17.19 6.64 3.92
CA ILE A 9 -16.53 5.57 3.14
C ILE A 9 -17.56 4.81 2.30
N LEU A 10 -18.68 4.42 2.89
CA LEU A 10 -19.77 3.72 2.19
C LEU A 10 -20.36 4.54 1.03
N GLN A 11 -20.41 5.87 1.17
CA GLN A 11 -20.89 6.77 0.10
C GLN A 11 -19.88 6.97 -1.02
N ILE A 12 -18.58 6.96 -0.72
CA ILE A 12 -17.51 7.09 -1.72
C ILE A 12 -17.42 5.81 -2.57
N GLY A 13 -17.65 4.64 -1.96
CA GLY A 13 -17.54 3.35 -2.63
C GLY A 13 -16.12 2.76 -2.59
N GLU A 14 -15.91 1.71 -3.36
CA GLU A 14 -14.63 1.04 -3.53
C GLU A 14 -13.58 1.95 -4.19
N THR A 15 -12.34 1.79 -3.78
CA THR A 15 -11.20 2.56 -4.29
C THR A 15 -9.95 1.67 -4.30
N ILE A 16 -8.82 2.22 -4.73
CA ILE A 16 -7.53 1.51 -4.65
C ILE A 16 -7.17 1.07 -3.21
N ALA A 17 -7.74 1.71 -2.20
CA ALA A 17 -7.45 1.46 -0.78
C ALA A 17 -8.69 1.04 0.04
N VAL A 18 -9.84 0.85 -0.58
CA VAL A 18 -11.08 0.40 0.08
C VAL A 18 -11.73 -0.69 -0.74
N GLU A 19 -12.10 -1.77 -0.09
CA GLU A 19 -12.77 -2.92 -0.68
C GLU A 19 -14.00 -3.31 0.13
N PHE A 20 -15.10 -3.56 -0.54
CA PHE A 20 -16.33 -4.11 0.04
C PHE A 20 -16.48 -5.58 -0.32
N LYS A 21 -16.91 -6.37 0.61
CA LYS A 21 -17.16 -7.79 0.37
C LYS A 21 -18.44 -8.22 1.04
N ARG A 22 -19.37 -8.68 0.24
CA ARG A 22 -20.52 -9.41 0.73
C ARG A 22 -20.04 -10.71 1.36
N CYS A 23 -20.35 -10.94 2.62
CA CYS A 23 -20.06 -12.18 3.31
C CYS A 23 -21.32 -12.73 3.98
N SER A 24 -21.50 -14.04 3.92
CA SER A 24 -22.55 -14.70 4.69
C SER A 24 -22.02 -15.12 6.07
N ASN A 25 -21.76 -16.39 6.29
CA ASN A 25 -21.28 -16.93 7.56
C ASN A 25 -19.81 -17.37 7.54
N ARG A 26 -19.11 -17.12 6.43
CA ARG A 26 -17.69 -17.44 6.25
C ARG A 26 -17.03 -16.43 5.33
N ILE A 27 -15.72 -16.35 5.41
CA ILE A 27 -14.88 -15.53 4.56
C ILE A 27 -14.40 -16.38 3.39
N GLU A 28 -14.66 -15.91 2.16
CA GLU A 28 -14.30 -16.61 0.94
C GLU A 28 -12.86 -16.31 0.51
N ASN A 29 -12.35 -17.04 -0.49
CA ASN A 29 -10.95 -16.91 -0.92
C ASN A 29 -10.62 -15.55 -1.56
N ASP A 30 -11.58 -14.90 -2.18
CA ASP A 30 -11.43 -13.57 -2.79
C ASP A 30 -11.02 -12.50 -1.76
N VAL A 31 -11.58 -12.54 -0.55
CA VAL A 31 -11.15 -11.66 0.54
C VAL A 31 -9.65 -11.82 0.84
N TYR A 32 -9.14 -13.06 0.86
CA TYR A 32 -7.71 -13.30 1.10
C TYR A 32 -6.83 -12.88 -0.08
N GLN A 33 -7.36 -12.91 -1.31
CA GLN A 33 -6.69 -12.34 -2.49
C GLN A 33 -6.57 -10.83 -2.35
N SER A 34 -7.63 -10.14 -1.92
CA SER A 34 -7.62 -8.70 -1.62
C SER A 34 -6.65 -8.36 -0.48
N VAL A 35 -6.61 -9.15 0.60
CA VAL A 35 -5.60 -8.98 1.65
C VAL A 35 -4.18 -9.07 1.08
N CYS A 36 -3.91 -10.06 0.24
CA CYS A 36 -2.60 -10.25 -0.39
C CYS A 36 -2.23 -9.07 -1.30
N SER A 37 -3.15 -8.60 -2.14
CA SER A 37 -2.91 -7.48 -3.05
C SER A 37 -2.69 -6.16 -2.32
N PHE A 38 -3.44 -5.88 -1.25
CA PHE A 38 -3.26 -4.71 -0.40
C PHE A 38 -1.91 -4.70 0.31
N LEU A 39 -1.50 -5.83 0.91
CA LEU A 39 -0.15 -5.98 1.49
C LEU A 39 0.93 -5.67 0.45
N ASN A 40 0.73 -6.12 -0.78
CA ASN A 40 1.68 -5.97 -1.87
C ASN A 40 1.69 -4.57 -2.49
N ARG A 41 0.66 -3.75 -2.23
CA ARG A 41 0.53 -2.41 -2.84
C ARG A 41 0.61 -1.30 -1.79
N PHE A 42 -0.47 -0.66 -1.48
CA PHE A 42 -0.53 0.54 -0.63
C PHE A 42 -1.18 0.30 0.73
N GLY A 43 -1.52 -0.95 1.04
CA GLY A 43 -2.42 -1.24 2.15
C GLY A 43 -3.85 -0.82 1.82
N GLY A 44 -4.72 -0.85 2.83
CA GLY A 44 -6.11 -0.43 2.67
C GLY A 44 -7.03 -1.00 3.74
N ASP A 45 -8.31 -0.88 3.50
CA ASP A 45 -9.36 -1.30 4.40
C ASP A 45 -10.37 -2.19 3.67
N ILE A 46 -10.69 -3.35 4.25
CA ILE A 46 -11.72 -4.27 3.74
C ILE A 46 -12.90 -4.27 4.70
N TYR A 47 -14.11 -4.15 4.17
CA TYR A 47 -15.36 -4.17 4.93
C TYR A 47 -16.19 -5.38 4.51
N LEU A 48 -16.32 -6.37 5.41
CA LEU A 48 -17.15 -7.56 5.18
C LEU A 48 -18.58 -7.32 5.65
N GLY A 49 -19.53 -7.69 4.84
CA GLY A 49 -20.95 -7.42 5.06
C GLY A 49 -21.42 -6.14 4.35
N VAL A 50 -20.70 -5.73 3.31
CA VAL A 50 -21.04 -4.57 2.45
C VAL A 50 -21.07 -5.04 1.01
N GLU A 51 -22.04 -4.58 0.25
CA GLU A 51 -22.15 -4.80 -1.21
C GLU A 51 -21.27 -3.77 -1.94
N ASP A 52 -20.93 -4.01 -3.20
CA ASP A 52 -20.07 -3.16 -4.03
C ASP A 52 -20.60 -1.72 -4.18
N ASP A 53 -21.92 -1.53 -4.07
CA ASP A 53 -22.59 -0.22 -4.12
C ASP A 53 -22.57 0.53 -2.76
N GLY A 54 -21.90 -0.03 -1.74
CA GLY A 54 -21.86 0.53 -0.38
C GLY A 54 -23.07 0.18 0.48
N THR A 55 -24.02 -0.60 -0.03
CA THR A 55 -25.17 -1.05 0.76
C THR A 55 -24.72 -2.05 1.84
N VAL A 56 -24.99 -1.74 3.09
CA VAL A 56 -24.65 -2.64 4.20
C VAL A 56 -25.67 -3.77 4.25
N CYS A 57 -25.25 -4.99 3.94
CA CYS A 57 -26.04 -6.22 4.13
C CYS A 57 -25.80 -6.83 5.53
N GLY A 58 -24.60 -6.66 6.08
CA GLY A 58 -24.15 -7.21 7.35
C GLY A 58 -23.73 -8.67 7.27
N VAL A 59 -22.98 -9.12 8.28
CA VAL A 59 -22.70 -10.53 8.55
C VAL A 59 -23.56 -11.01 9.73
N PRO A 60 -23.88 -12.31 9.84
CA PRO A 60 -24.60 -12.82 11.00
C PRO A 60 -23.85 -12.55 12.30
N GLU A 61 -24.50 -11.91 13.27
CA GLU A 61 -23.85 -11.48 14.52
C GLU A 61 -23.25 -12.66 15.29
N ASN A 62 -23.95 -13.78 15.31
CA ASN A 62 -23.50 -15.01 15.97
C ASN A 62 -22.29 -15.66 15.26
N ALA A 63 -22.05 -15.39 13.98
CA ALA A 63 -20.94 -15.93 13.22
C ALA A 63 -19.71 -14.99 13.21
N ALA A 64 -19.88 -13.69 13.43
CA ALA A 64 -18.82 -12.69 13.28
C ALA A 64 -17.56 -13.00 14.10
N GLY A 65 -17.71 -13.44 15.35
CA GLY A 65 -16.59 -13.80 16.22
C GLY A 65 -15.78 -14.99 15.68
N ASP A 66 -16.46 -16.00 15.14
CA ASP A 66 -15.78 -17.18 14.57
C ASP A 66 -15.19 -16.86 13.19
N MET A 67 -15.82 -16.00 12.41
CA MET A 67 -15.24 -15.49 11.15
C MET A 67 -13.89 -14.78 11.42
N VAL A 68 -13.82 -13.91 12.44
CA VAL A 68 -12.57 -13.23 12.83
C VAL A 68 -11.49 -14.22 13.26
N LYS A 69 -11.83 -15.22 14.11
CA LYS A 69 -10.89 -16.26 14.53
C LYS A 69 -10.36 -17.07 13.36
N ASN A 70 -11.23 -17.47 12.44
CA ASN A 70 -10.86 -18.22 11.26
C ASN A 70 -10.00 -17.40 10.31
N PHE A 71 -10.30 -16.12 10.14
CA PHE A 71 -9.47 -15.17 9.38
C PHE A 71 -8.04 -15.13 9.93
N ILE A 72 -7.88 -14.87 11.23
CA ILE A 72 -6.58 -14.82 11.89
C ILE A 72 -5.82 -16.14 11.72
N LYS A 73 -6.51 -17.28 11.88
CA LYS A 73 -5.91 -18.61 11.68
C LYS A 73 -5.38 -18.81 10.26
N ILE A 74 -6.07 -18.30 9.26
CA ILE A 74 -5.65 -18.44 7.84
C ILE A 74 -4.45 -17.55 7.53
N ILE A 75 -4.49 -16.28 7.92
CA ILE A 75 -3.41 -15.33 7.61
C ILE A 75 -2.11 -15.64 8.37
N SER A 76 -2.20 -16.30 9.53
CA SER A 76 -1.04 -16.76 10.31
C SER A 76 -0.54 -18.16 9.93
N ASN A 77 -1.17 -18.83 8.97
CA ASN A 77 -0.78 -20.15 8.50
C ASN A 77 0.23 -20.04 7.34
N PRO A 78 1.49 -20.53 7.48
CA PRO A 78 2.52 -20.42 6.45
C PRO A 78 2.21 -21.20 5.16
N ASN A 79 1.27 -22.17 5.20
CA ASN A 79 0.79 -22.86 4.00
C ASN A 79 -0.24 -22.03 3.22
N MET A 80 -0.80 -20.99 3.84
CA MET A 80 -1.81 -20.13 3.23
C MET A 80 -1.23 -18.77 2.85
N PHE A 81 -0.48 -18.12 3.76
CA PHE A 81 0.20 -16.85 3.52
C PHE A 81 1.71 -17.00 3.71
N THR A 82 2.48 -16.49 2.76
CA THR A 82 3.95 -16.46 2.83
C THR A 82 4.46 -15.09 2.35
N PRO A 83 5.12 -14.31 3.21
CA PRO A 83 5.22 -14.48 4.67
C PRO A 83 3.87 -14.43 5.38
N THR A 84 3.80 -15.00 6.59
CA THR A 84 2.62 -14.88 7.46
C THR A 84 2.46 -13.45 7.97
N ILE A 85 1.23 -13.09 8.31
CA ILE A 85 0.89 -11.75 8.79
C ILE A 85 0.03 -11.82 10.04
N TYR A 86 -0.01 -10.72 10.78
CA TYR A 86 -0.84 -10.56 11.96
C TYR A 86 -1.69 -9.30 11.80
N LEU A 87 -3.00 -9.49 11.66
CA LEU A 87 -3.99 -8.42 11.56
C LEU A 87 -5.04 -8.60 12.66
N SER A 88 -5.65 -7.51 13.08
CA SER A 88 -6.69 -7.50 14.11
C SER A 88 -7.99 -6.94 13.52
N PRO A 89 -8.86 -7.79 12.94
CA PRO A 89 -10.16 -7.35 12.46
C PRO A 89 -11.04 -6.82 13.59
N GLU A 90 -11.81 -5.77 13.31
CA GLU A 90 -12.75 -5.16 14.23
C GLU A 90 -14.19 -5.51 13.86
N ILE A 91 -15.01 -5.90 14.85
CA ILE A 91 -16.45 -6.10 14.66
C ILE A 91 -17.14 -4.77 14.97
N ILE A 92 -17.83 -4.21 13.99
CA ILE A 92 -18.48 -2.91 14.06
C ILE A 92 -20.00 -3.10 13.97
N LYS A 93 -20.75 -2.34 14.78
CA LYS A 93 -22.22 -2.22 14.65
C LYS A 93 -22.53 -0.94 13.87
N TYR A 94 -23.27 -1.07 12.79
CA TYR A 94 -23.71 0.03 11.96
C TYR A 94 -25.20 -0.15 11.58
N GLU A 95 -26.05 0.79 11.98
CA GLU A 95 -27.51 0.77 11.71
C GLU A 95 -28.17 -0.59 12.03
N GLY A 96 -27.79 -1.18 13.18
CA GLY A 96 -28.34 -2.48 13.65
C GLY A 96 -27.75 -3.71 12.95
N LYS A 97 -26.86 -3.53 11.97
CA LYS A 97 -26.15 -4.62 11.27
C LYS A 97 -24.72 -4.77 11.79
N THR A 98 -24.16 -5.94 11.59
CA THR A 98 -22.77 -6.25 11.99
C THR A 98 -21.89 -6.25 10.75
N ILE A 99 -20.77 -5.51 10.79
CA ILE A 99 -19.74 -5.45 9.76
C ILE A 99 -18.42 -5.92 10.38
N ILE A 100 -17.56 -6.57 9.62
CA ILE A 100 -16.17 -6.83 10.03
C ILE A 100 -15.26 -5.93 9.20
N HIS A 101 -14.50 -5.07 9.87
CA HIS A 101 -13.50 -4.21 9.28
C HIS A 101 -12.09 -4.81 9.45
N ILE A 102 -11.32 -4.83 8.39
CA ILE A 102 -9.94 -5.33 8.36
C ILE A 102 -9.05 -4.23 7.81
N HIS A 103 -8.24 -3.64 8.67
CA HIS A 103 -7.19 -2.72 8.22
C HIS A 103 -5.93 -3.50 7.84
N ILE A 104 -5.42 -3.25 6.64
CA ILE A 104 -4.24 -3.93 6.07
C ILE A 104 -3.14 -2.88 5.87
N PRO A 105 -2.04 -2.95 6.65
CA PRO A 105 -0.93 -2.03 6.47
C PRO A 105 -0.14 -2.34 5.19
N VAL A 106 0.64 -1.37 4.74
CA VAL A 106 1.64 -1.62 3.70
C VAL A 106 2.72 -2.55 4.26
N SER A 107 2.99 -3.65 3.58
CA SER A 107 4.10 -4.55 3.96
C SER A 107 5.41 -4.16 3.27
N ALA A 108 6.53 -4.40 3.93
CA ALA A 108 7.86 -4.28 3.35
C ALA A 108 8.26 -5.51 2.48
N GLU A 109 7.46 -6.57 2.53
CA GLU A 109 7.73 -7.82 1.82
C GLU A 109 6.67 -8.09 0.75
N VAL A 110 7.00 -8.96 -0.20
CA VAL A 110 6.03 -9.48 -1.18
C VAL A 110 5.37 -10.71 -0.58
N HIS A 111 4.04 -10.65 -0.44
CA HIS A 111 3.22 -11.74 0.08
C HIS A 111 2.60 -12.57 -1.03
N SER A 112 2.38 -13.84 -0.72
CA SER A 112 1.59 -14.75 -1.54
C SER A 112 0.48 -15.40 -0.72
N PHE A 113 -0.68 -15.61 -1.34
CA PHE A 113 -1.78 -16.41 -0.82
C PHE A 113 -1.89 -17.72 -1.62
N LYS A 114 -1.83 -18.86 -0.96
CA LYS A 114 -1.81 -20.19 -1.59
C LYS A 114 -0.76 -20.33 -2.69
N LYS A 115 0.44 -19.77 -2.46
CA LYS A 115 1.59 -19.73 -3.40
C LYS A 115 1.35 -18.84 -4.63
N GLU A 116 0.29 -18.06 -4.68
CA GLU A 116 -0.03 -17.11 -5.74
C GLU A 116 0.15 -15.70 -5.24
N VAL A 117 0.81 -14.85 -6.05
CA VAL A 117 1.03 -13.43 -5.75
C VAL A 117 -0.06 -12.62 -6.41
N TYR A 118 -0.63 -11.69 -5.66
CA TYR A 118 -1.63 -10.73 -6.16
C TYR A 118 -1.10 -9.31 -5.97
N ASP A 119 -1.38 -8.44 -6.94
CA ASP A 119 -1.11 -7.00 -6.87
C ASP A 119 -2.41 -6.24 -7.11
N ARG A 120 -2.52 -5.03 -6.58
CA ARG A 120 -3.68 -4.17 -6.74
C ARG A 120 -3.47 -3.23 -7.92
N VAL A 121 -4.37 -3.26 -8.89
CA VAL A 121 -4.39 -2.37 -10.06
C VAL A 121 -5.76 -1.70 -10.09
N ASP A 122 -5.80 -0.42 -9.79
CA ASP A 122 -7.02 0.32 -9.50
C ASP A 122 -7.83 -0.34 -8.38
N ASP A 123 -9.00 -0.85 -8.64
CA ASP A 123 -9.90 -1.59 -7.73
C ASP A 123 -9.83 -3.12 -7.92
N ALA A 124 -8.97 -3.62 -8.82
CA ALA A 124 -8.90 -5.04 -9.14
C ALA A 124 -7.69 -5.75 -8.47
N ASP A 125 -7.93 -6.96 -7.98
CA ASP A 125 -6.91 -7.89 -7.50
C ASP A 125 -6.39 -8.73 -8.66
N VAL A 126 -5.20 -8.43 -9.14
CA VAL A 126 -4.60 -9.06 -10.31
C VAL A 126 -3.56 -10.10 -9.88
N LYS A 127 -3.74 -11.35 -10.35
CA LYS A 127 -2.74 -12.39 -10.14
C LYS A 127 -1.48 -12.10 -10.96
N VAL A 128 -0.34 -12.04 -10.29
CA VAL A 128 0.96 -11.78 -10.90
C VAL A 128 1.59 -13.10 -11.35
N THR A 129 1.68 -13.30 -12.67
CA THR A 129 2.25 -14.50 -13.28
C THR A 129 3.57 -14.24 -13.99
N ALA A 130 3.81 -12.99 -14.43
CA ALA A 130 5.02 -12.62 -15.15
C ALA A 130 6.19 -12.40 -14.20
N THR A 131 7.32 -13.08 -14.46
CA THR A 131 8.54 -12.95 -13.65
C THR A 131 9.05 -11.52 -13.57
N ALA A 132 8.94 -10.75 -14.66
CA ALA A 132 9.35 -9.35 -14.68
C ALA A 132 8.50 -8.49 -13.73
N GLN A 133 7.19 -8.70 -13.69
CA GLN A 133 6.31 -7.99 -12.74
C GLN A 133 6.64 -8.35 -11.29
N LEU A 134 6.88 -9.62 -11.02
CA LEU A 134 7.28 -10.09 -9.68
C LEU A 134 8.61 -9.45 -9.24
N ALA A 135 9.60 -9.39 -10.13
CA ALA A 135 10.88 -8.73 -9.87
C ALA A 135 10.69 -7.24 -9.52
N MET A 136 9.84 -6.53 -10.27
CA MET A 136 9.50 -5.12 -9.99
C MET A 136 8.80 -4.95 -8.64
N MET A 137 7.95 -5.89 -8.22
CA MET A 137 7.34 -5.86 -6.90
C MET A 137 8.39 -5.99 -5.78
N TYR A 138 9.35 -6.90 -5.90
CA TYR A 138 10.45 -7.03 -4.94
C TYR A 138 11.30 -5.75 -4.87
N ILE A 139 11.65 -5.14 -6.02
CA ILE A 139 12.39 -3.88 -6.08
C ILE A 139 11.62 -2.76 -5.36
N ARG A 140 10.33 -2.63 -5.64
CA ARG A 140 9.43 -1.65 -5.00
C ARG A 140 9.40 -1.82 -3.48
N LYS A 141 9.36 -3.07 -2.99
CA LYS A 141 9.31 -3.38 -1.54
C LYS A 141 10.64 -3.16 -0.83
N GLN A 142 11.75 -3.20 -1.51
CA GLN A 142 13.07 -3.00 -0.89
C GLN A 142 13.32 -1.56 -0.44
N ASN A 143 12.42 -0.61 -0.68
CA ASN A 143 12.61 0.83 -0.40
C ASN A 143 13.98 1.35 -0.89
N ARG A 144 14.54 0.73 -1.93
CA ARG A 144 15.74 1.20 -2.57
C ARG A 144 15.35 2.32 -3.51
N PHE A 145 15.30 3.52 -2.96
CA PHE A 145 15.29 4.72 -3.77
C PHE A 145 16.61 4.74 -4.56
N THR A 146 16.53 4.92 -5.86
CA THR A 146 17.71 5.03 -6.73
C THR A 146 18.64 6.16 -6.27
N GLU A 147 18.07 7.18 -5.60
CA GLU A 147 18.80 8.30 -5.01
C GLU A 147 19.73 7.87 -3.84
N LYS A 148 19.50 6.72 -3.23
CA LYS A 148 20.36 6.17 -2.18
C LYS A 148 21.41 5.18 -2.72
N GLN A 149 21.32 4.81 -3.99
CA GLN A 149 22.26 3.90 -4.60
C GLN A 149 23.55 4.63 -4.98
N ILE A 150 24.68 4.17 -4.44
CA ILE A 150 25.99 4.70 -4.77
C ILE A 150 26.48 3.97 -6.01
N TYR A 151 26.88 4.72 -7.03
CA TYR A 151 27.50 4.24 -8.26
C TYR A 151 28.98 4.65 -8.23
N PRO A 152 29.89 3.79 -7.76
CA PRO A 152 31.29 4.17 -7.49
C PRO A 152 32.11 4.48 -8.77
N TYR A 153 31.57 4.17 -9.94
CA TYR A 153 32.19 4.43 -11.24
C TYR A 153 31.69 5.72 -11.92
N ILE A 154 30.74 6.44 -11.32
CA ILE A 154 30.27 7.74 -11.82
C ILE A 154 31.15 8.85 -11.24
N SER A 155 31.67 9.70 -12.13
CA SER A 155 32.43 10.89 -11.81
C SER A 155 31.62 12.17 -12.03
N LEU A 156 32.19 13.32 -11.66
CA LEU A 156 31.52 14.61 -11.85
C LEU A 156 31.25 14.92 -13.35
N GLU A 157 32.10 14.37 -14.24
CA GLU A 157 32.01 14.56 -15.68
C GLU A 157 30.82 13.85 -16.33
N ASP A 158 30.27 12.83 -15.63
CA ASP A 158 29.10 12.09 -16.08
C ASP A 158 27.79 12.84 -15.82
N PHE A 159 27.82 13.91 -15.03
CA PHE A 159 26.65 14.72 -14.73
C PHE A 159 26.37 15.75 -15.82
N ARG A 160 25.10 16.02 -16.06
CA ARG A 160 24.61 17.11 -16.90
C ARG A 160 24.73 18.44 -16.15
N LEU A 161 25.97 18.92 -15.97
CA LEU A 161 26.28 20.16 -15.25
C LEU A 161 25.63 21.38 -15.91
N ASP A 162 25.35 21.32 -17.20
CA ASP A 162 24.62 22.33 -17.96
C ASP A 162 23.19 22.60 -17.43
N LEU A 163 22.61 21.69 -16.65
CA LEU A 163 21.30 21.83 -16.01
C LEU A 163 21.36 22.60 -14.68
N LEU A 164 22.51 22.69 -14.04
CA LEU A 164 22.63 23.28 -12.70
C LEU A 164 22.21 24.75 -12.62
N PRO A 165 22.48 25.63 -13.62
CA PRO A 165 21.97 27.01 -13.60
C PRO A 165 20.44 27.06 -13.56
N ARG A 166 19.76 26.17 -14.25
CA ARG A 166 18.30 26.05 -14.23
C ARG A 166 17.79 25.55 -12.89
N ILE A 167 18.46 24.56 -12.30
CA ILE A 167 18.13 24.00 -10.97
C ILE A 167 18.27 25.09 -9.90
N ARG A 168 19.38 25.86 -9.91
CA ARG A 168 19.57 27.01 -9.00
C ARG A 168 18.43 27.99 -9.10
N LYS A 169 18.06 28.40 -10.32
CA LYS A 169 16.97 29.34 -10.56
C LYS A 169 15.61 28.81 -10.06
N MET A 170 15.34 27.51 -10.21
CA MET A 170 14.10 26.90 -9.72
C MET A 170 14.05 26.84 -8.19
N ALA A 171 15.17 26.58 -7.53
CA ALA A 171 15.26 26.55 -6.08
C ALA A 171 15.03 27.94 -5.46
N THR A 172 15.48 29.00 -6.10
CA THR A 172 15.33 30.38 -5.61
C THR A 172 13.95 30.98 -5.85
N ASN A 173 13.21 30.50 -6.86
CA ASN A 173 11.87 31.04 -7.17
C ASN A 173 10.79 30.76 -6.11
N ASN A 174 11.03 29.87 -5.16
CA ASN A 174 10.04 29.44 -4.17
C ASN A 174 10.33 29.89 -2.73
N ILE A 175 11.38 30.68 -2.50
CA ILE A 175 11.82 31.07 -1.15
C ILE A 175 12.11 32.58 -1.12
N GLU A 176 11.52 33.27 -0.16
CA GLU A 176 11.90 34.67 0.15
C GLU A 176 13.29 34.68 0.80
N GLY A 177 14.31 35.10 0.07
CA GLY A 177 15.70 35.22 0.51
C GLY A 177 16.70 34.50 -0.38
N LEU A 178 18.02 34.73 -0.13
CA LEU A 178 19.11 34.07 -0.82
C LEU A 178 19.13 32.57 -0.49
N HIS A 179 18.95 31.71 -1.51
CA HIS A 179 19.10 30.28 -1.34
C HIS A 179 20.58 29.91 -1.29
N SER A 180 20.99 29.05 -0.33
CA SER A 180 22.39 28.63 -0.14
C SER A 180 23.06 28.09 -1.41
N TRP A 181 22.30 27.50 -2.33
CA TRP A 181 22.79 26.96 -3.58
C TRP A 181 23.29 28.00 -4.60
N GLU A 182 22.93 29.30 -4.44
CA GLU A 182 23.40 30.37 -5.32
C GLU A 182 24.90 30.59 -5.19
N SER A 183 25.45 30.49 -3.99
CA SER A 183 26.86 30.68 -3.69
C SER A 183 27.74 29.45 -3.72
N MET A 184 27.14 28.25 -3.81
CA MET A 184 27.87 27.00 -3.85
C MET A 184 28.47 26.71 -5.22
N SER A 185 29.65 26.09 -5.28
CA SER A 185 30.16 25.47 -6.49
C SER A 185 29.22 24.34 -6.97
N ASP A 186 29.39 23.87 -8.18
CA ASP A 186 28.56 22.78 -8.73
C ASP A 186 28.74 21.48 -7.93
N GLU A 187 29.97 21.19 -7.52
CA GLU A 187 30.25 20.03 -6.68
C GLU A 187 29.60 20.14 -5.30
N GLU A 188 29.71 21.31 -4.63
CA GLU A 188 29.08 21.55 -3.34
C GLU A 188 27.55 21.47 -3.43
N LEU A 189 26.96 21.96 -4.51
CA LEU A 189 25.52 21.85 -4.74
C LEU A 189 25.11 20.37 -4.88
N LEU A 190 25.81 19.60 -5.71
CA LEU A 190 25.54 18.18 -5.90
C LEU A 190 25.69 17.37 -4.59
N ARG A 191 26.72 17.71 -3.76
CA ARG A 191 26.90 17.12 -2.43
C ARG A 191 25.77 17.50 -1.48
N SER A 192 25.37 18.78 -1.44
CA SER A 192 24.29 19.23 -0.59
C SER A 192 22.93 18.65 -0.98
N ALA A 193 22.72 18.39 -2.25
CA ALA A 193 21.53 17.70 -2.79
C ALA A 193 21.57 16.18 -2.59
N GLY A 194 22.68 15.63 -2.06
CA GLY A 194 22.84 14.18 -1.85
C GLY A 194 23.08 13.37 -3.13
N LEU A 195 23.38 14.03 -4.25
CA LEU A 195 23.58 13.41 -5.56
C LEU A 195 25.04 13.02 -5.81
N TYR A 196 25.99 13.58 -5.05
CA TYR A 196 27.42 13.29 -5.13
C TYR A 196 28.00 13.16 -3.70
N ARG A 197 28.93 12.22 -3.49
CA ARG A 197 29.61 11.96 -2.21
C ARG A 197 31.11 11.97 -2.32
#